data_34b7456d19671d5abd17245d7ddf74d7
#
_entry.id   34b7456d19671d5abd17245d7ddf74d7
#
_cell.length_a   1.000
_cell.length_b   1.000
_cell.length_c   1.000
_cell.angle_alpha   90.00
_cell.angle_beta   90.00
_cell.angle_gamma   90.00
#
_symmetry.space_group_name_H-M   'P 1'
#
loop_
_entity.id
_entity.type
_entity.pdbx_description
1 polymer ?
#
loop_
_entity_poly.entity_id
_entity_poly.type
_entity_poly.pdbx_seq_one_letter_code
_entity_poly.pdbx_strand_id
1 'polypeptide(L)'
;MKNRIILCLGCLLAFLQLRAQVNTNQQHLCNPNSFSIVLLGDPQNYVKYDYNQPVFELMTAWTAHHIDSLRVKAVLCTGDLVDQNECILPPFPRFGNLTSREQWTFVSRAFGRLDNNGPLSHFYRKP
;
A
#
# COMPACT_ATOMS: atom_id res chain seq x y z
N MET A 1 46.95 -17.86 -14.78
CA MET A 1 45.65 -18.31 -14.27
C MET A 1 45.34 -17.76 -12.87
N LYS A 2 46.29 -17.75 -11.91
CA LYS A 2 46.06 -17.25 -10.54
C LYS A 2 45.52 -15.79 -10.46
N ASN A 3 46.01 -14.87 -11.27
CA ASN A 3 45.59 -13.47 -11.21
C ASN A 3 44.13 -13.23 -11.70
N ARG A 4 43.62 -14.06 -12.60
CA ARG A 4 42.22 -13.98 -13.08
C ARG A 4 41.24 -14.47 -12.01
N ILE A 5 41.63 -15.47 -11.24
CA ILE A 5 40.80 -16.01 -10.13
C ILE A 5 40.70 -14.99 -9.01
N ILE A 6 41.78 -14.30 -8.68
CA ILE A 6 41.78 -13.25 -7.65
C ILE A 6 40.91 -12.06 -8.06
N LEU A 7 40.96 -11.66 -9.33
CA LEU A 7 40.10 -10.59 -9.85
C LEU A 7 38.62 -10.94 -9.80
N CYS A 8 38.26 -12.17 -10.17
CA CYS A 8 36.86 -12.65 -10.08
C CYS A 8 36.38 -12.73 -8.63
N LEU A 9 37.22 -13.16 -7.69
CA LEU A 9 36.87 -13.23 -6.28
C LEU A 9 36.68 -11.83 -5.68
N GLY A 10 37.52 -10.87 -6.08
CA GLY A 10 37.40 -9.47 -5.67
C GLY A 10 36.12 -8.81 -6.18
N CYS A 11 35.72 -9.07 -7.43
CA CYS A 11 34.43 -8.60 -7.97
C CYS A 11 33.25 -9.24 -7.25
N LEU A 12 33.32 -10.53 -6.95
CA LEU A 12 32.23 -11.22 -6.22
C LEU A 12 32.04 -10.68 -4.81
N LEU A 13 33.14 -10.39 -4.11
CA LEU A 13 33.10 -9.76 -2.78
C LEU A 13 32.60 -8.32 -2.82
N ALA A 14 32.91 -7.56 -3.87
CA ALA A 14 32.38 -6.21 -4.05
C ALA A 14 30.86 -6.21 -4.32
N PHE A 15 30.35 -7.19 -5.07
CA PHE A 15 28.90 -7.37 -5.27
C PHE A 15 28.16 -7.78 -4.00
N LEU A 16 28.79 -8.50 -3.10
CA LEU A 16 28.20 -8.87 -1.80
C LEU A 16 28.09 -7.69 -0.83
N GLN A 17 28.83 -6.62 -1.08
CA GLN A 17 28.79 -5.40 -0.25
C GLN A 17 27.82 -4.33 -0.76
N LEU A 18 27.26 -4.48 -1.97
CA LEU A 18 26.12 -3.71 -2.45
C LEU A 18 24.83 -4.20 -1.78
N ARG A 19 24.82 -4.24 -0.46
CA ARG A 19 23.55 -4.21 0.25
C ARG A 19 22.99 -2.82 0.00
N ALA A 20 21.88 -2.75 -0.72
CA ALA A 20 21.08 -1.54 -0.72
C ALA A 20 20.98 -1.11 0.74
N GLN A 21 21.52 0.06 1.07
CA GLN A 21 21.22 0.69 2.35
C GLN A 21 19.72 0.99 2.30
N VAL A 22 18.93 0.00 2.71
CA VAL A 22 17.54 0.25 3.06
C VAL A 22 17.65 1.29 4.17
N ASN A 23 17.26 2.51 3.83
CA ASN A 23 17.21 3.59 4.80
C ASN A 23 16.20 3.17 5.88
N THR A 24 16.69 2.57 6.95
CA THR A 24 15.91 2.07 8.08
C THR A 24 15.45 3.21 8.99
N ASN A 25 15.42 4.45 8.49
CA ASN A 25 14.72 5.54 9.16
C ASN A 25 13.21 5.27 9.10
N GLN A 26 12.83 4.18 9.76
CA GLN A 26 11.44 3.85 9.98
C GLN A 26 10.82 5.02 10.76
N GLN A 27 9.82 5.66 10.17
CA GLN A 27 9.12 6.75 10.83
C GLN A 27 8.54 6.24 12.14
N HIS A 28 8.77 6.95 13.22
CA HIS A 28 8.24 6.64 14.53
C HIS A 28 7.89 7.94 15.28
N LEU A 29 6.97 7.82 16.21
CA LEU A 29 6.51 8.96 17.01
C LEU A 29 7.54 9.28 18.09
N CYS A 30 7.92 10.56 18.21
CA CYS A 30 8.89 11.03 19.20
C CYS A 30 8.38 10.87 20.65
N ASN A 31 7.08 11.09 20.86
CA ASN A 31 6.48 10.92 22.19
C ASN A 31 5.96 9.48 22.37
N PRO A 32 6.42 8.72 23.40
CA PRO A 32 6.00 7.35 23.64
C PRO A 32 4.50 7.21 23.96
N ASN A 33 3.85 8.26 24.46
CA ASN A 33 2.43 8.24 24.81
C ASN A 33 1.50 8.69 23.66
N SER A 34 2.04 9.12 22.52
CA SER A 34 1.24 9.52 21.37
C SER A 34 0.84 8.31 20.51
N PHE A 35 -0.18 8.49 19.71
CA PHE A 35 -0.65 7.54 18.71
C PHE A 35 -1.03 8.30 17.43
N SER A 36 -1.26 7.56 16.35
CA SER A 36 -1.70 8.11 15.08
C SER A 36 -3.08 7.60 14.71
N ILE A 37 -3.82 8.44 14.00
CA ILE A 37 -5.00 8.07 13.22
C ILE A 37 -4.65 8.39 11.77
N VAL A 38 -4.81 7.41 10.89
CA VAL A 38 -4.61 7.60 9.45
C VAL A 38 -5.97 7.92 8.83
N LEU A 39 -6.01 8.99 8.04
CA LEU A 39 -7.19 9.36 7.29
C LEU A 39 -6.91 9.14 5.80
N LEU A 40 -7.64 8.23 5.18
CA LEU A 40 -7.63 8.01 3.74
C LEU A 40 -8.79 8.83 3.13
N GLY A 41 -8.47 9.62 2.12
CA GLY A 41 -9.49 10.34 1.37
C GLY A 41 -10.26 9.41 0.44
N ASP A 42 -11.20 9.97 -0.30
CA ASP A 42 -12.10 9.27 -1.23
C ASP A 42 -11.32 8.56 -2.35
N PRO A 43 -11.24 7.22 -2.36
CA PRO A 43 -10.37 6.50 -3.28
C PRO A 43 -10.96 6.29 -4.67
N GLN A 44 -12.21 6.65 -4.92
CA GLN A 44 -12.93 6.38 -6.17
C GLN A 44 -12.12 6.71 -7.44
N ASN A 45 -11.39 7.84 -7.47
CA ASN A 45 -10.60 8.26 -8.62
C ASN A 45 -9.33 7.43 -8.83
N TYR A 46 -8.84 6.76 -7.79
CA TYR A 46 -7.77 5.77 -7.94
C TYR A 46 -8.33 4.42 -8.37
N VAL A 47 -9.54 4.10 -7.92
CA VAL A 47 -10.14 2.77 -8.06
C VAL A 47 -10.78 2.57 -9.43
N LYS A 48 -11.42 3.59 -10.01
CA LYS A 48 -12.13 3.50 -11.29
C LYS A 48 -11.24 3.35 -12.53
N TYR A 49 -9.94 3.60 -12.38
CA TYR A 49 -8.95 3.41 -13.43
C TYR A 49 -7.90 2.40 -12.99
N ASP A 50 -7.69 1.33 -13.77
CA ASP A 50 -6.71 0.29 -13.46
C ASP A 50 -5.28 0.84 -13.29
N TYR A 51 -4.90 1.79 -14.13
CA TYR A 51 -3.58 2.44 -14.08
C TYR A 51 -3.37 3.34 -12.85
N ASN A 52 -4.43 3.74 -12.15
CA ASN A 52 -4.34 4.53 -10.92
C ASN A 52 -4.34 3.65 -9.65
N GLN A 53 -4.83 2.41 -9.75
CA GLN A 53 -4.92 1.50 -8.61
C GLN A 53 -3.62 1.31 -7.83
N PRO A 54 -2.43 1.23 -8.47
CA PRO A 54 -1.16 1.09 -7.75
C PRO A 54 -0.89 2.21 -6.74
N VAL A 55 -1.42 3.42 -6.97
CA VAL A 55 -1.25 4.55 -6.03
C VAL A 55 -1.98 4.26 -4.71
N PHE A 56 -3.25 3.84 -4.80
CA PHE A 56 -4.01 3.50 -3.59
C PHE A 56 -3.49 2.24 -2.91
N GLU A 57 -3.01 1.29 -3.70
CA GLU A 57 -2.33 0.09 -3.19
C GLU A 57 -1.07 0.43 -2.39
N LEU A 58 -0.28 1.39 -2.86
CA LEU A 58 0.89 1.89 -2.14
C LEU A 58 0.49 2.59 -0.82
N MET A 59 -0.59 3.39 -0.82
CA MET A 59 -1.07 4.07 0.39
C MET A 59 -1.47 3.07 1.47
N THR A 60 -2.24 2.03 1.12
CA THR A 60 -2.66 0.99 2.08
C THR A 60 -1.49 0.11 2.53
N ALA A 61 -0.57 -0.23 1.63
CA ALA A 61 0.64 -1.00 1.95
C ALA A 61 1.58 -0.21 2.86
N TRP A 62 1.79 1.07 2.59
CA TRP A 62 2.58 1.95 3.45
C TRP A 62 1.96 2.05 4.85
N THR A 63 0.65 2.25 4.93
CA THR A 63 -0.08 2.30 6.20
C THR A 63 0.10 0.99 6.98
N ALA A 64 -0.12 -0.16 6.33
CA ALA A 64 0.05 -1.47 6.94
C ALA A 64 1.47 -1.69 7.48
N HIS A 65 2.49 -1.25 6.74
CA HIS A 65 3.89 -1.37 7.15
C HIS A 65 4.23 -0.51 8.37
N HIS A 66 3.53 0.60 8.57
CA HIS A 66 3.84 1.56 9.64
C HIS A 66 2.88 1.49 10.84
N ILE A 67 1.98 0.52 10.90
CA ILE A 67 1.01 0.40 12.01
C ILE A 67 1.71 0.45 13.36
N ASP A 68 2.74 -0.36 13.55
CA ASP A 68 3.44 -0.46 14.82
C ASP A 68 4.34 0.75 15.09
N SER A 69 5.16 1.15 14.12
CA SER A 69 6.11 2.25 14.28
C SER A 69 5.44 3.59 14.54
N LEU A 70 4.30 3.83 13.94
CA LEU A 70 3.47 5.03 14.15
C LEU A 70 2.34 4.81 15.17
N ARG A 71 2.27 3.66 15.81
CA ARG A 71 1.21 3.31 16.78
C ARG A 71 -0.19 3.69 16.26
N VAL A 72 -0.49 3.28 15.04
CA VAL A 72 -1.77 3.58 14.40
C VAL A 72 -2.88 2.86 15.15
N LYS A 73 -3.86 3.61 15.66
CA LYS A 73 -5.01 3.09 16.40
C LYS A 73 -6.27 2.95 15.55
N ALA A 74 -6.34 3.71 14.48
CA ALA A 74 -7.44 3.62 13.54
C ALA A 74 -7.00 4.07 12.15
N VAL A 75 -7.60 3.47 11.14
CA VAL A 75 -7.56 3.96 9.75
C VAL A 75 -9.00 4.27 9.36
N LEU A 76 -9.26 5.51 9.01
CA LEU A 76 -10.57 6.00 8.61
C LEU A 76 -10.56 6.31 7.12
N CYS A 77 -11.65 6.02 6.45
CA CYS A 77 -11.86 6.46 5.07
C CYS A 77 -13.04 7.44 5.04
N THR A 78 -12.89 8.54 4.31
CA THR A 78 -13.91 9.60 4.27
C THR A 78 -15.13 9.21 3.44
N GLY A 79 -15.03 8.21 2.61
CA GLY A 79 -16.14 7.73 1.79
C GLY A 79 -15.73 7.44 0.36
N ASP A 80 -16.69 7.46 -0.54
CA ASP A 80 -16.55 7.32 -2.00
C ASP A 80 -15.54 6.23 -2.42
N LEU A 81 -15.76 5.01 -1.91
CA LEU A 81 -14.86 3.87 -2.11
C LEU A 81 -14.79 3.45 -3.57
N VAL A 82 -15.88 3.57 -4.29
CA VAL A 82 -15.99 3.25 -5.72
C VAL A 82 -16.79 4.34 -6.45
N ASP A 83 -16.58 4.45 -7.73
CA ASP A 83 -17.35 5.31 -8.62
C ASP A 83 -18.39 4.46 -9.36
N GLN A 84 -19.64 4.93 -9.47
CA GLN A 84 -20.72 4.28 -10.22
C GLN A 84 -21.01 2.84 -9.78
N ASN A 85 -21.60 2.65 -8.61
CA ASN A 85 -21.92 1.35 -8.01
C ASN A 85 -22.69 0.36 -8.90
N GLU A 86 -23.40 0.82 -9.92
CA GLU A 86 -24.22 0.00 -10.80
C GLU A 86 -23.61 -0.20 -12.20
N CYS A 87 -22.34 0.16 -12.37
CA CYS A 87 -21.66 0.05 -13.65
C CYS A 87 -21.34 -1.42 -13.97
N ILE A 88 -22.16 -2.06 -14.79
CA ILE A 88 -22.01 -3.46 -15.20
C ILE A 88 -20.99 -3.61 -16.33
N LEU A 89 -20.91 -2.63 -17.22
CA LEU A 89 -19.93 -2.57 -18.31
C LEU A 89 -18.94 -1.42 -18.02
N PRO A 90 -17.68 -1.55 -18.46
CA PRO A 90 -16.76 -0.44 -18.32
C PRO A 90 -17.34 0.84 -18.91
N PRO A 91 -17.32 1.95 -18.17
CA PRO A 91 -17.87 3.21 -18.66
C PRO A 91 -16.99 3.77 -19.79
N PHE A 92 -17.46 4.84 -20.41
CA PHE A 92 -16.64 5.56 -21.38
C PHE A 92 -15.28 5.92 -20.76
N PRO A 93 -14.14 5.81 -21.47
CA PRO A 93 -12.79 5.95 -20.89
C PRO A 93 -12.57 7.22 -20.06
N ARG A 94 -13.33 8.27 -20.34
CA ARG A 94 -13.32 9.53 -19.58
C ARG A 94 -13.90 9.40 -18.17
N PHE A 95 -14.71 8.37 -17.89
CA PHE A 95 -15.39 8.19 -16.59
C PHE A 95 -14.85 7.01 -15.80
N GLY A 96 -13.90 6.28 -16.33
CA GLY A 96 -13.32 5.08 -15.76
C GLY A 96 -13.16 4.00 -16.81
N ASN A 97 -12.45 2.93 -16.51
CA ASN A 97 -12.29 1.78 -17.39
C ASN A 97 -12.62 0.45 -16.69
N LEU A 98 -13.18 0.52 -15.48
CA LEU A 98 -13.51 -0.65 -14.68
C LEU A 98 -14.97 -0.66 -14.29
N THR A 99 -15.54 -1.87 -14.24
CA THR A 99 -16.89 -2.12 -13.72
C THR A 99 -16.96 -1.94 -12.21
N SER A 100 -18.16 -1.76 -11.65
CA SER A 100 -18.38 -1.71 -10.20
C SER A 100 -17.79 -2.91 -9.47
N ARG A 101 -17.96 -4.10 -10.03
CA ARG A 101 -17.42 -5.35 -9.44
C ARG A 101 -15.89 -5.34 -9.35
N GLU A 102 -15.22 -4.89 -10.40
CA GLU A 102 -13.75 -4.80 -10.42
C GLU A 102 -13.27 -3.76 -9.41
N GLN A 103 -13.94 -2.62 -9.33
CA GLN A 103 -13.63 -1.58 -8.36
C GLN A 103 -13.80 -2.08 -6.92
N TRP A 104 -14.93 -2.74 -6.58
CA TRP A 104 -15.16 -3.32 -5.26
C TRP A 104 -14.16 -4.43 -4.90
N THR A 105 -13.80 -5.27 -5.87
CA THR A 105 -12.78 -6.30 -5.69
C THR A 105 -11.44 -5.70 -5.33
N PHE A 106 -11.05 -4.65 -6.03
CA PHE A 106 -9.80 -3.95 -5.75
C PHE A 106 -9.80 -3.29 -4.37
N VAL A 107 -10.85 -2.52 -4.04
CA VAL A 107 -10.99 -1.83 -2.75
C VAL A 107 -10.94 -2.83 -1.59
N SER A 108 -11.70 -3.92 -1.69
CA SER A 108 -11.71 -4.97 -0.65
C SER A 108 -10.34 -5.57 -0.43
N ARG A 109 -9.58 -5.79 -1.51
CA ARG A 109 -8.19 -6.29 -1.42
C ARG A 109 -7.25 -5.28 -0.78
N ALA A 110 -7.36 -4.01 -1.17
CA ALA A 110 -6.50 -2.95 -0.65
C ALA A 110 -6.71 -2.73 0.85
N PHE A 111 -7.95 -2.66 1.30
CA PHE A 111 -8.27 -2.54 2.73
C PHE A 111 -8.01 -3.83 3.51
N GLY A 112 -8.16 -5.00 2.90
CA GLY A 112 -7.86 -6.29 3.54
C GLY A 112 -6.42 -6.43 4.02
N ARG A 113 -5.48 -5.64 3.47
CA ARG A 113 -4.10 -5.55 4.01
C ARG A 113 -4.05 -4.95 5.41
N LEU A 114 -4.95 -4.02 5.70
CA LEU A 114 -5.02 -3.38 7.02
C LEU A 114 -5.62 -4.33 8.06
N ASP A 115 -6.57 -5.18 7.65
CA ASP A 115 -7.21 -6.17 8.53
C ASP A 115 -6.24 -7.23 9.04
N ASN A 116 -5.26 -7.62 8.23
CA ASN A 116 -4.33 -8.70 8.56
C ASN A 116 -3.16 -8.27 9.46
N ASN A 117 -3.00 -6.97 9.73
CA ASN A 117 -1.85 -6.42 10.46
C ASN A 117 -2.17 -5.97 11.89
N GLY A 118 -3.28 -6.36 12.49
CA GLY A 118 -3.53 -6.07 13.90
C GLY A 118 -4.95 -5.61 14.26
N PRO A 119 -5.15 -4.95 15.40
CA PRO A 119 -6.47 -4.66 16.00
C PRO A 119 -7.36 -3.68 15.22
N LEU A 120 -6.96 -3.30 14.01
CA LEU A 120 -7.72 -2.38 13.15
C LEU A 120 -8.89 -3.04 12.39
N SER A 121 -9.07 -4.36 12.56
CA SER A 121 -10.05 -5.18 11.84
C SER A 121 -11.53 -4.84 12.09
N HIS A 122 -11.82 -3.88 12.96
CA HIS A 122 -13.19 -3.65 13.42
C HIS A 122 -13.94 -2.50 12.72
N PHE A 123 -13.29 -1.73 11.87
CA PHE A 123 -13.91 -0.54 11.28
C PHE A 123 -14.42 -0.72 9.84
N TYR A 124 -14.05 -1.82 9.17
CA TYR A 124 -14.59 -2.17 7.86
C TYR A 124 -15.46 -3.42 7.97
N ARG A 125 -16.76 -3.25 8.17
CA ARG A 125 -17.73 -4.34 8.05
C ARG A 125 -18.13 -4.44 6.57
N LYS A 126 -17.80 -5.56 5.92
CA LYS A 126 -18.38 -5.88 4.61
C LYS A 126 -19.88 -5.73 4.68
N PRO A 127 -20.53 -5.10 3.67
CA PRO A 127 -21.98 -5.15 3.52
C PRO A 127 -22.47 -6.57 3.30
#